data_ef51d593d95637a82cfe9b130e5c91d9
#
_entry.id   ef51d593d95637a82cfe9b130e5c91d9
#
_cell.length_a   1.000
_cell.length_b   1.000
_cell.length_c   1.000
_cell.angle_alpha   90.00
_cell.angle_beta   90.00
_cell.angle_gamma   90.00
#
_symmetry.space_group_name_H-M   'P 1'
#
loop_
_entity.id
_entity.type
_entity.pdbx_description
1 polymer ?
#
loop_
_entity_poly.entity_id
_entity_poly.type
_entity_poly.pdbx_seq_one_letter_code
_entity_poly.pdbx_strand_id
1 'polypeptide(L)'
;MYKRQAHCTFKIGGPADVFALPETEEQLCRVIALCKEQGVKYYLLGNGSNILFEDAGYRGVVIETMALKMGIGFLEQVAHPGAAPGEVYDAVVAGAGLKLSSLCTAALENSLTGLEFAYGIPGTVGGAVYMNAGAYGGEMKDVLQSVRYLTQDGDIVEAETAALDLSYRHSIFEENGGCIL
;
A
#
# COMPACT_ATOMS: atom_id res chain seq x y z
N MET A 1 -9.84 13.41 -20.26
CA MET A 1 -8.86 12.33 -20.46
C MET A 1 -7.58 12.70 -19.75
N TYR A 2 -7.25 12.03 -18.65
CA TYR A 2 -6.10 12.37 -17.82
C TYR A 2 -4.85 11.64 -18.33
N LYS A 3 -3.75 12.40 -18.52
CA LYS A 3 -2.46 11.82 -18.94
C LYS A 3 -1.74 11.20 -17.74
N ARG A 4 -1.63 9.87 -17.66
CA ARG A 4 -0.95 9.13 -16.58
C ARG A 4 0.56 9.32 -16.54
N GLN A 5 1.16 9.88 -17.57
CA GLN A 5 2.61 10.17 -17.61
C GLN A 5 3.11 10.95 -16.39
N ALA A 6 2.22 11.73 -15.73
CA ALA A 6 2.54 12.46 -14.50
C ALA A 6 2.46 11.57 -13.23
N HIS A 7 1.82 10.40 -13.28
CA HIS A 7 1.49 9.54 -12.14
C HIS A 7 2.22 8.19 -12.16
N CYS A 8 3.21 8.01 -13.02
CA CYS A 8 4.11 6.85 -12.97
C CYS A 8 5.56 7.28 -13.14
N THR A 9 6.46 6.54 -12.52
CA THR A 9 7.90 6.85 -12.51
C THR A 9 8.51 6.81 -13.90
N PHE A 10 8.03 5.94 -14.78
CA PHE A 10 8.51 5.83 -16.16
C PHE A 10 8.07 7.00 -17.06
N LYS A 11 7.07 7.78 -16.65
CA LYS A 11 6.49 8.92 -17.40
C LYS A 11 6.02 8.56 -18.81
N ILE A 12 5.66 7.29 -19.04
CA ILE A 12 5.12 6.75 -20.29
C ILE A 12 3.80 6.02 -20.05
N GLY A 13 3.05 5.78 -21.12
CA GLY A 13 1.75 5.11 -21.10
C GLY A 13 0.58 6.01 -21.48
N GLY A 14 -0.49 5.39 -21.92
CA GLY A 14 -1.72 6.04 -22.40
C GLY A 14 -2.59 6.59 -21.27
N PRO A 15 -3.73 7.24 -21.62
CA PRO A 15 -4.63 7.85 -20.66
C PRO A 15 -5.49 6.84 -19.90
N ALA A 16 -6.07 7.24 -18.76
CA ALA A 16 -7.21 6.57 -18.13
C ALA A 16 -8.52 7.24 -18.56
N ASP A 17 -9.62 6.49 -18.54
CA ASP A 17 -10.94 7.08 -18.75
C ASP A 17 -11.28 8.00 -17.58
N VAL A 18 -11.07 7.54 -16.35
CA VAL A 18 -11.25 8.32 -15.12
C VAL A 18 -10.04 8.15 -14.22
N PHE A 19 -9.64 9.22 -13.54
CA PHE A 19 -8.59 9.23 -12.54
C PHE A 19 -9.17 9.79 -11.24
N ALA A 20 -9.26 8.96 -10.20
CA ALA A 20 -9.82 9.29 -8.90
C ALA A 20 -8.72 9.51 -7.87
N LEU A 21 -8.85 10.56 -7.07
CA LEU A 21 -7.91 10.96 -6.01
C LEU A 21 -8.67 11.04 -4.68
N PRO A 22 -9.02 9.90 -4.05
CA PRO A 22 -9.67 9.90 -2.75
C PRO A 22 -8.71 10.47 -1.70
N GLU A 23 -9.20 11.41 -0.90
CA GLU A 23 -8.44 12.01 0.20
C GLU A 23 -8.70 11.33 1.55
N THR A 24 -9.80 10.57 1.63
CA THR A 24 -10.19 9.84 2.85
C THR A 24 -10.50 8.38 2.53
N GLU A 25 -10.42 7.53 3.56
CA GLU A 25 -10.80 6.12 3.46
C GLU A 25 -12.25 5.94 3.00
N GLU A 26 -13.17 6.77 3.53
CA GLU A 26 -14.58 6.74 3.14
C GLU A 26 -14.76 7.03 1.64
N GLN A 27 -14.03 8.03 1.10
CA GLN A 27 -14.06 8.33 -0.33
C GLN A 27 -13.48 7.17 -1.15
N LEU A 28 -12.40 6.56 -0.70
CA LEU A 28 -11.79 5.39 -1.36
C LEU A 28 -12.79 4.23 -1.42
N CYS A 29 -13.36 3.84 -0.29
CA CYS A 29 -14.38 2.79 -0.21
C CYS A 29 -15.59 3.09 -1.11
N ARG A 30 -16.06 4.35 -1.13
CA ARG A 30 -17.18 4.76 -1.97
C ARG A 30 -16.89 4.67 -3.46
N VAL A 31 -15.69 5.08 -3.90
CA VAL A 31 -15.27 4.96 -5.31
C VAL A 31 -15.19 3.50 -5.73
N ILE A 32 -14.59 2.63 -4.89
CA ILE A 32 -14.50 1.20 -5.16
C ILE A 32 -15.90 0.58 -5.24
N ALA A 33 -16.79 0.89 -4.30
CA ALA A 33 -18.17 0.40 -4.29
C ALA A 33 -18.92 0.82 -5.57
N LEU A 34 -18.81 2.09 -5.97
CA LEU A 34 -19.43 2.58 -7.21
C LEU A 34 -18.90 1.85 -8.46
N CYS A 35 -17.59 1.59 -8.53
CA CYS A 35 -17.03 0.83 -9.65
C CYS A 35 -17.63 -0.57 -9.71
N LYS A 36 -17.77 -1.24 -8.59
CA LYS A 36 -18.37 -2.59 -8.49
C LYS A 36 -19.85 -2.58 -8.85
N GLU A 37 -20.64 -1.66 -8.28
CA GLU A 37 -22.07 -1.50 -8.56
C GLU A 37 -22.34 -1.29 -10.05
N GLN A 38 -21.47 -0.53 -10.73
CA GLN A 38 -21.61 -0.21 -12.15
C GLN A 38 -20.90 -1.19 -13.10
N GLY A 39 -20.22 -2.22 -12.56
CA GLY A 39 -19.44 -3.15 -13.37
C GLY A 39 -18.26 -2.49 -14.10
N VAL A 40 -17.74 -1.37 -13.57
CA VAL A 40 -16.61 -0.63 -14.15
C VAL A 40 -15.30 -1.18 -13.59
N LYS A 41 -14.35 -1.51 -14.46
CA LYS A 41 -13.01 -1.93 -14.04
C LYS A 41 -12.29 -0.78 -13.33
N TYR A 42 -11.56 -1.10 -12.27
CA TYR A 42 -10.70 -0.14 -11.59
C TYR A 42 -9.31 -0.73 -11.34
N TYR A 43 -8.35 0.16 -11.13
CA TYR A 43 -6.97 -0.17 -10.80
C TYR A 43 -6.51 0.72 -9.65
N LEU A 44 -5.96 0.10 -8.58
CA LEU A 44 -5.39 0.81 -7.44
C LEU A 44 -3.94 1.18 -7.77
N LEU A 45 -3.61 2.44 -7.64
CA LEU A 45 -2.30 2.98 -7.94
C LEU A 45 -1.71 3.67 -6.71
N GLY A 46 -0.53 3.20 -6.26
CA GLY A 46 0.30 3.94 -5.31
C GLY A 46 1.14 5.00 -6.04
N ASN A 47 2.44 5.03 -5.78
CA ASN A 47 3.38 5.97 -6.41
C ASN A 47 3.66 5.68 -7.92
N GLY A 48 3.08 4.65 -8.50
CA GLY A 48 3.32 4.28 -9.90
C GLY A 48 4.76 3.89 -10.22
N SER A 49 5.51 3.36 -9.23
CA SER A 49 6.92 3.05 -9.37
C SER A 49 7.22 1.63 -9.88
N ASN A 50 6.22 0.75 -9.85
CA ASN A 50 6.36 -0.64 -10.29
C ASN A 50 5.30 -1.03 -11.32
N ILE A 51 4.91 -0.11 -12.19
CA ILE A 51 3.90 -0.34 -13.21
C ILE A 51 4.28 0.33 -14.53
N LEU A 52 3.97 -0.38 -15.61
CA LEU A 52 4.03 0.13 -16.97
C LEU A 52 2.62 0.07 -17.56
N PHE A 53 2.11 1.19 -18.02
CA PHE A 53 0.84 1.25 -18.71
C PHE A 53 1.03 1.20 -20.22
N GLU A 54 0.17 0.46 -20.89
CA GLU A 54 0.12 0.43 -22.36
C GLU A 54 -0.21 1.81 -22.94
N ASP A 55 0.25 2.07 -24.17
CA ASP A 55 -0.03 3.32 -24.89
C ASP A 55 -1.52 3.51 -25.20
N ALA A 56 -2.27 2.43 -25.40
CA ALA A 56 -3.72 2.43 -25.56
C ALA A 56 -4.47 2.96 -24.32
N GLY A 57 -3.79 2.97 -23.17
CA GLY A 57 -4.36 3.42 -21.91
C GLY A 57 -5.17 2.34 -21.17
N TYR A 58 -5.82 2.76 -20.09
CA TYR A 58 -6.66 1.90 -19.26
C TYR A 58 -8.13 2.26 -19.42
N ARG A 59 -8.94 1.32 -19.86
CA ARG A 59 -10.40 1.49 -19.95
C ARG A 59 -11.01 1.20 -18.59
N GLY A 60 -11.32 2.26 -17.84
CA GLY A 60 -11.84 2.19 -16.47
C GLY A 60 -11.32 3.31 -15.57
N VAL A 61 -11.42 3.10 -14.28
CA VAL A 61 -11.03 4.05 -13.22
C VAL A 61 -9.65 3.69 -12.67
N VAL A 62 -8.71 4.64 -12.67
CA VAL A 62 -7.49 4.53 -11.87
C VAL A 62 -7.70 5.30 -10.59
N ILE A 63 -7.49 4.65 -9.45
CA ILE A 63 -7.67 5.20 -8.11
C ILE A 63 -6.28 5.34 -7.50
N GLU A 64 -5.79 6.57 -7.34
CA GLU A 64 -4.49 6.84 -6.72
C GLU A 64 -4.64 6.99 -5.21
N THR A 65 -3.89 6.19 -4.45
CA THR A 65 -3.96 6.16 -2.99
C THR A 65 -3.07 7.21 -2.32
N MET A 66 -2.14 7.83 -3.03
CA MET A 66 -1.23 8.84 -2.45
C MET A 66 -1.93 10.10 -1.94
N ALA A 67 -3.14 10.39 -2.42
CA ALA A 67 -3.93 11.52 -1.93
C ALA A 67 -4.58 11.27 -0.56
N LEU A 68 -4.60 10.03 -0.08
CA LEU A 68 -5.16 9.67 1.21
C LEU A 68 -4.42 10.39 2.34
N LYS A 69 -5.16 11.16 3.12
CA LYS A 69 -4.66 11.90 4.28
C LYS A 69 -4.58 10.99 5.50
N MET A 70 -3.77 9.95 5.42
CA MET A 70 -3.52 9.01 6.51
C MET A 70 -2.18 9.35 7.16
N GLY A 71 -2.19 9.42 8.49
CA GLY A 71 -1.03 9.82 9.28
C GLY A 71 -0.07 8.66 9.58
N ILE A 72 0.93 8.98 10.41
CA ILE A 72 1.81 8.03 11.08
C ILE A 72 1.47 8.07 12.56
N GLY A 73 1.29 6.91 13.17
CA GLY A 73 1.13 6.74 14.61
C GLY A 73 2.23 5.84 15.16
N PHE A 74 2.61 6.06 16.41
CA PHE A 74 3.60 5.25 17.12
C PHE A 74 2.94 4.55 18.30
N LEU A 75 3.26 3.28 18.48
CA LEU A 75 2.80 2.43 19.58
C LEU A 75 4.02 1.88 20.30
N GLU A 76 4.11 2.08 21.60
CA GLU A 76 5.20 1.58 22.42
C GLU A 76 4.86 0.23 23.04
N GLN A 77 5.86 -0.63 23.18
CA GLN A 77 5.79 -1.89 23.91
C GLN A 77 4.65 -2.83 23.47
N VAL A 78 4.48 -2.99 22.17
CA VAL A 78 3.50 -3.89 21.58
C VAL A 78 4.05 -5.32 21.56
N ALA A 79 3.22 -6.31 21.92
CA ALA A 79 3.56 -7.71 21.72
C ALA A 79 3.49 -8.06 20.24
N HIS A 80 4.53 -8.69 19.71
CA HIS A 80 4.54 -9.14 18.32
C HIS A 80 4.12 -10.62 18.25
N PRO A 81 3.23 -11.01 17.33
CA PRO A 81 2.93 -12.43 17.08
C PRO A 81 4.20 -13.20 16.73
N GLY A 82 4.52 -14.23 17.52
CA GLY A 82 5.74 -15.01 17.35
C GLY A 82 6.97 -14.56 18.15
N ALA A 83 6.88 -13.43 18.88
CA ALA A 83 7.92 -13.03 19.83
C ALA A 83 8.02 -13.97 21.03
N ALA A 84 9.18 -14.01 21.68
CA ALA A 84 9.33 -14.73 22.91
C ALA A 84 8.46 -14.12 24.03
N PRO A 85 7.99 -14.92 25.02
CA PRO A 85 7.19 -14.40 26.12
C PRO A 85 7.89 -13.22 26.84
N GLY A 86 7.23 -12.06 26.87
CA GLY A 86 7.75 -10.83 27.47
C GLY A 86 8.63 -9.97 26.56
N GLU A 87 8.85 -10.38 25.33
CA GLU A 87 9.50 -9.55 24.30
C GLU A 87 8.47 -8.56 23.72
N VAL A 88 8.83 -7.30 23.71
CA VAL A 88 7.97 -6.21 23.21
C VAL A 88 8.76 -5.39 22.18
N TYR A 89 8.03 -4.79 21.25
CA TYR A 89 8.55 -3.96 20.18
C TYR A 89 7.80 -2.64 20.14
N ASP A 90 8.46 -1.62 19.62
CA ASP A 90 7.75 -0.41 19.25
C ASP A 90 7.22 -0.56 17.82
N ALA A 91 5.96 -0.23 17.61
CA ALA A 91 5.30 -0.37 16.32
C ALA A 91 4.96 0.99 15.72
N VAL A 92 4.96 1.04 14.39
CA VAL A 92 4.51 2.22 13.63
C VAL A 92 3.28 1.83 12.82
N VAL A 93 2.22 2.62 12.97
CA VAL A 93 1.02 2.52 12.13
C VAL A 93 1.12 3.58 11.05
N ALA A 94 1.01 3.17 9.79
CA ALA A 94 1.14 4.06 8.65
C ALA A 94 0.07 3.78 7.59
N GLY A 95 -0.52 4.81 7.03
CA GLY A 95 -1.49 4.67 5.95
C GLY A 95 -0.87 4.20 4.64
N ALA A 96 -1.61 3.40 3.88
CA ALA A 96 -1.16 2.79 2.63
C ALA A 96 -0.68 3.81 1.57
N GLY A 97 -1.25 5.01 1.54
CA GLY A 97 -0.89 6.08 0.61
C GLY A 97 0.40 6.83 0.96
N LEU A 98 0.93 6.64 2.17
CA LEU A 98 2.15 7.31 2.62
C LEU A 98 3.35 6.85 1.79
N LYS A 99 4.27 7.78 1.47
CA LYS A 99 5.55 7.41 0.84
C LYS A 99 6.37 6.54 1.79
N LEU A 100 6.92 5.45 1.28
CA LEU A 100 7.73 4.53 2.08
C LEU A 100 8.96 5.23 2.68
N SER A 101 9.62 6.11 1.94
CA SER A 101 10.72 6.93 2.45
C SER A 101 10.32 7.85 3.61
N SER A 102 9.08 8.36 3.62
CA SER A 102 8.58 9.19 4.73
C SER A 102 8.38 8.35 6.00
N LEU A 103 7.90 7.11 5.85
CA LEU A 103 7.82 6.16 6.97
C LEU A 103 9.21 5.86 7.55
N CYS A 104 10.19 5.56 6.68
CA CYS A 104 11.57 5.30 7.11
C CYS A 104 12.20 6.51 7.82
N THR A 105 11.94 7.74 7.33
CA THR A 105 12.41 8.97 7.99
C THR A 105 11.78 9.13 9.37
N ALA A 106 10.47 8.91 9.49
CA ALA A 106 9.76 9.00 10.76
C ALA A 106 10.26 7.94 11.77
N ALA A 107 10.54 6.71 11.32
CA ALA A 107 11.15 5.67 12.15
C ALA A 107 12.53 6.11 12.67
N LEU A 108 13.39 6.65 11.81
CA LEU A 108 14.71 7.16 12.18
C LEU A 108 14.62 8.29 13.22
N GLU A 109 13.73 9.26 13.02
CA GLU A 109 13.51 10.38 13.94
C GLU A 109 13.03 9.93 15.33
N ASN A 110 12.38 8.76 15.40
CA ASN A 110 11.94 8.13 16.65
C ASN A 110 12.88 7.02 17.14
N SER A 111 14.11 6.94 16.59
CA SER A 111 15.13 5.95 16.99
C SER A 111 14.69 4.49 16.83
N LEU A 112 13.80 4.21 15.87
CA LEU A 112 13.35 2.86 15.52
C LEU A 112 14.23 2.27 14.43
N THR A 113 14.52 0.97 14.53
CA THR A 113 15.31 0.17 13.58
C THR A 113 14.42 -0.83 12.83
N GLY A 114 14.94 -1.40 11.74
CA GLY A 114 14.27 -2.46 10.97
C GLY A 114 13.79 -2.01 9.58
N LEU A 115 13.63 -0.69 9.34
CA LEU A 115 13.17 -0.16 8.04
C LEU A 115 14.32 0.37 7.15
N GLU A 116 15.57 0.13 7.51
CA GLU A 116 16.74 0.64 6.79
C GLU A 116 16.78 0.17 5.33
N PHE A 117 16.39 -1.09 5.08
CA PHE A 117 16.33 -1.67 3.74
C PHE A 117 15.34 -0.94 2.82
N ALA A 118 14.30 -0.36 3.39
CA ALA A 118 13.17 0.19 2.65
C ALA A 118 13.38 1.64 2.19
N TYR A 119 14.32 2.40 2.77
CA TYR A 119 14.48 3.83 2.52
C TYR A 119 14.68 4.19 1.04
N GLY A 120 15.44 3.36 0.31
CA GLY A 120 15.72 3.56 -1.10
C GLY A 120 14.66 3.01 -2.07
N ILE A 121 13.64 2.32 -1.59
CA ILE A 121 12.59 1.74 -2.42
C ILE A 121 11.57 2.83 -2.79
N PRO A 122 11.41 3.16 -4.08
CA PRO A 122 10.39 4.13 -4.48
C PRO A 122 8.99 3.50 -4.40
N GLY A 123 8.07 4.11 -3.68
CA GLY A 123 6.72 3.58 -3.56
C GLY A 123 5.95 4.17 -2.39
N THR A 124 4.73 3.66 -2.22
CA THR A 124 3.91 3.88 -1.02
C THR A 124 4.00 2.68 -0.10
N VAL A 125 3.63 2.87 1.18
CA VAL A 125 3.56 1.79 2.17
C VAL A 125 2.67 0.65 1.67
N GLY A 126 1.44 0.94 1.21
CA GLY A 126 0.54 -0.07 0.67
C GLY A 126 1.10 -0.78 -0.56
N GLY A 127 1.77 -0.05 -1.47
CA GLY A 127 2.43 -0.65 -2.63
C GLY A 127 3.61 -1.54 -2.25
N ALA A 128 4.36 -1.18 -1.20
CA ALA A 128 5.45 -1.98 -0.67
C ALA A 128 4.94 -3.29 -0.02
N VAL A 129 3.87 -3.21 0.75
CA VAL A 129 3.21 -4.39 1.34
C VAL A 129 2.64 -5.29 0.24
N TYR A 130 1.93 -4.73 -0.74
CA TYR A 130 1.34 -5.47 -1.87
C TYR A 130 2.37 -6.32 -2.60
N MET A 131 3.57 -5.81 -2.80
CA MET A 131 4.67 -6.48 -3.51
C MET A 131 5.65 -7.20 -2.58
N ASN A 132 5.40 -7.25 -1.27
CA ASN A 132 6.42 -7.65 -0.30
C ASN A 132 7.79 -7.06 -0.65
N ALA A 133 7.83 -5.75 -0.87
CA ALA A 133 9.01 -5.06 -1.39
C ALA A 133 10.22 -5.28 -0.50
N GLY A 134 11.37 -5.55 -1.11
CA GLY A 134 12.61 -5.81 -0.39
C GLY A 134 13.83 -5.26 -1.11
N ALA A 135 14.88 -5.00 -0.35
CA ALA A 135 16.19 -4.59 -0.82
C ALA A 135 17.25 -4.94 0.25
N TYR A 136 18.49 -5.11 -0.18
CA TYR A 136 19.63 -5.31 0.73
C TYR A 136 19.47 -6.46 1.74
N GLY A 137 18.67 -7.47 1.40
CA GLY A 137 18.44 -8.65 2.24
C GLY A 137 17.30 -8.54 3.24
N GLY A 138 16.59 -7.40 3.32
CA GLY A 138 15.35 -7.23 4.09
C GLY A 138 14.14 -7.11 3.17
N GLU A 139 12.97 -7.46 3.64
CA GLU A 139 11.69 -7.35 2.94
C GLU A 139 10.54 -6.96 3.91
N MET A 140 9.42 -6.49 3.35
CA MET A 140 8.32 -5.98 4.17
C MET A 140 7.81 -6.98 5.19
N LYS A 141 7.74 -8.27 4.86
CA LYS A 141 7.29 -9.32 5.79
C LYS A 141 8.14 -9.42 7.07
N ASP A 142 9.40 -8.97 7.03
CA ASP A 142 10.31 -9.09 8.18
C ASP A 142 9.99 -8.06 9.28
N VAL A 143 9.25 -6.99 8.92
CA VAL A 143 8.93 -5.87 9.82
C VAL A 143 7.44 -5.61 9.95
N LEU A 144 6.61 -6.28 9.15
CA LEU A 144 5.17 -6.10 9.13
C LEU A 144 4.51 -6.92 10.24
N GLN A 145 3.62 -6.33 11.02
CA GLN A 145 2.83 -7.01 12.03
C GLN A 145 1.46 -7.40 11.50
N SER A 146 0.71 -6.44 11.01
CA SER A 146 -0.63 -6.63 10.45
C SER A 146 -0.92 -5.64 9.34
N VAL A 147 -1.95 -5.92 8.56
CA VAL A 147 -2.47 -5.05 7.51
C VAL A 147 -3.98 -4.93 7.63
N ARG A 148 -4.45 -3.70 7.65
CA ARG A 148 -5.87 -3.37 7.54
C ARG A 148 -6.20 -3.14 6.07
N TYR A 149 -7.24 -3.78 5.57
CA TYR A 149 -7.61 -3.69 4.15
C TYR A 149 -9.11 -3.84 3.93
N LEU A 150 -9.58 -3.27 2.82
CA LEU A 150 -10.94 -3.44 2.31
C LEU A 150 -11.01 -4.71 1.46
N THR A 151 -11.92 -5.62 1.81
CA THR A 151 -12.15 -6.86 1.05
C THR A 151 -12.94 -6.62 -0.24
N GLN A 152 -13.04 -7.65 -1.08
CA GLN A 152 -13.91 -7.60 -2.25
C GLN A 152 -15.41 -7.48 -1.89
N ASP A 153 -15.82 -7.94 -0.72
CA ASP A 153 -17.20 -7.85 -0.23
C ASP A 153 -17.55 -6.48 0.37
N GLY A 154 -16.54 -5.63 0.57
CA GLY A 154 -16.70 -4.28 1.10
C GLY A 154 -16.50 -4.17 2.60
N ASP A 155 -16.05 -5.24 3.25
CA ASP A 155 -15.72 -5.26 4.67
C ASP A 155 -14.29 -4.78 4.89
N ILE A 156 -14.08 -4.06 5.98
CA ILE A 156 -12.74 -3.70 6.43
C ILE A 156 -12.30 -4.72 7.47
N VAL A 157 -11.21 -5.40 7.18
CA VAL A 157 -10.64 -6.43 8.05
C VAL A 157 -9.17 -6.13 8.34
N GLU A 158 -8.64 -6.70 9.41
CA GLU A 158 -7.24 -6.70 9.74
C GLU A 158 -6.71 -8.14 9.70
N ALA A 159 -5.56 -8.33 9.07
CA ALA A 159 -4.91 -9.63 8.98
C ALA A 159 -3.46 -9.52 9.44
N GLU A 160 -3.01 -10.48 10.22
CA GLU A 160 -1.61 -10.61 10.62
C GLU A 160 -0.74 -11.05 9.45
N THR A 161 0.55 -10.74 9.51
CA THR A 161 1.55 -11.04 8.46
C THR A 161 1.50 -12.49 7.99
N ALA A 162 1.31 -13.45 8.90
CA ALA A 162 1.24 -14.88 8.58
C ALA A 162 0.07 -15.26 7.64
N ALA A 163 -0.99 -14.44 7.60
CA ALA A 163 -2.17 -14.67 6.74
C ALA A 163 -2.05 -13.97 5.37
N LEU A 164 -0.97 -13.23 5.11
CA LEU A 164 -0.83 -12.40 3.92
C LEU A 164 -0.09 -13.08 2.75
N ASP A 165 0.36 -14.31 2.92
CA ASP A 165 1.12 -15.10 1.92
C ASP A 165 2.25 -14.30 1.25
N LEU A 166 3.06 -13.61 2.08
CA LEU A 166 4.14 -12.75 1.61
C LEU A 166 5.34 -13.58 1.15
N SER A 167 5.64 -13.52 -0.12
CA SER A 167 6.82 -14.14 -0.73
C SER A 167 7.49 -13.19 -1.73
N TYR A 168 8.46 -13.66 -2.50
CA TYR A 168 9.18 -12.81 -3.44
C TYR A 168 8.23 -12.16 -4.45
N ARG A 169 8.09 -10.81 -4.37
CA ARG A 169 7.21 -10.01 -5.23
C ARG A 169 5.75 -10.43 -5.21
N HIS A 170 5.28 -10.99 -4.10
CA HIS A 170 3.93 -11.55 -3.99
C HIS A 170 3.28 -11.27 -2.64
N SER A 171 1.97 -11.13 -2.64
CA SER A 171 1.09 -11.12 -1.48
C SER A 171 -0.30 -11.64 -1.84
N ILE A 172 -1.09 -12.04 -0.84
CA ILE A 172 -2.49 -12.48 -1.01
C ILE A 172 -3.36 -11.45 -1.76
N PHE A 173 -2.97 -10.17 -1.75
CA PHE A 173 -3.73 -9.10 -2.40
C PHE A 173 -3.75 -9.18 -3.92
N GLU A 174 -2.81 -9.90 -4.54
CA GLU A 174 -2.82 -10.19 -5.97
C GLU A 174 -4.00 -11.11 -6.33
N GLU A 175 -4.36 -12.03 -5.44
CA GLU A 175 -5.39 -13.03 -5.66
C GLU A 175 -6.75 -12.54 -5.18
N ASN A 176 -6.82 -11.98 -3.97
CA ASN A 176 -8.08 -11.59 -3.35
C ASN A 176 -8.55 -10.18 -3.73
N GLY A 177 -7.70 -9.39 -4.43
CA GLY A 177 -8.03 -8.04 -4.86
C GLY A 177 -8.34 -7.06 -3.73
N GLY A 178 -7.89 -7.33 -2.51
CA GLY A 178 -8.06 -6.46 -1.36
C GLY A 178 -7.33 -5.12 -1.53
N CYS A 179 -7.93 -4.05 -1.02
CA CYS A 179 -7.35 -2.70 -1.04
C CYS A 179 -6.74 -2.39 0.33
N ILE A 180 -5.42 -2.29 0.40
CA ILE A 180 -4.68 -1.93 1.63
C ILE A 180 -4.99 -0.48 2.01
N LEU A 181 -5.24 -0.24 3.31
CA LEU A 181 -5.70 1.04 3.87
C LEU A 181 -4.63 1.72 4.71
#